data_50cef0e013d56adfb5aa724bcf24499b
#
_entry.id   50cef0e013d56adfb5aa724bcf24499b
#
_cell.length_a   1.000
_cell.length_b   1.000
_cell.length_c   1.000
_cell.angle_alpha   90.00
_cell.angle_beta   90.00
_cell.angle_gamma   90.00
#
_symmetry.space_group_name_H-M   'P 1'
#
loop_
_entity.id
_entity.type
_entity.pdbx_description
1 polymer ?
#
loop_
_entity_poly.entity_id
_entity_poly.type
_entity_poly.pdbx_seq_one_letter_code
_entity_poly.pdbx_strand_id
1 'polypeptide(L)'
;MGREGGGLLQTRAQYLDRPRCCQPQMRKLVDAWLSRAQGVLWEPRCALCGGLGQFPSFDLCPGCVGDLRRNSFACVSCAEPLSGGVADAANHRLRCGLCLRRPPRFDLARCPFLYDYPLDHLIRGLKYQGRTSHSRLLGQLFAREIREHIASAPPQLLIPVPLAQRRFRRRGYNQAIELGRSLERELAIPLCPDVIARTRDTKEQAGLARAARRRNIKNAFAMLRIPAATHVAIVDDVITTGSTVNEMARVLKRAGIARIEVWAMARAAQAGLNTNSSAMPMNTAMPK
;
A
#
# COMPACT_ATOMS: atom_id res chain seq x y z
N MET A 1 -37.05 -12.97 -16.86
CA MET A 1 -35.87 -13.46 -17.59
C MET A 1 -35.01 -12.27 -18.04
N GLY A 2 -33.76 -12.21 -17.60
CA GLY A 2 -32.71 -11.43 -18.25
C GLY A 2 -32.45 -10.01 -17.76
N ARG A 3 -31.60 -9.81 -16.74
CA ARG A 3 -30.74 -8.62 -16.54
C ARG A 3 -29.59 -8.93 -15.56
N GLU A 4 -28.61 -9.72 -16.00
CA GLU A 4 -27.36 -9.96 -15.24
C GLU A 4 -26.06 -9.72 -16.03
N GLY A 5 -26.10 -9.07 -17.21
CA GLY A 5 -24.91 -8.85 -18.06
C GLY A 5 -24.15 -7.52 -17.86
N GLY A 6 -24.70 -6.55 -17.11
CA GLY A 6 -24.16 -5.18 -17.10
C GLY A 6 -22.99 -4.89 -16.15
N GLY A 7 -22.74 -5.73 -15.16
CA GLY A 7 -21.74 -5.46 -14.12
C GLY A 7 -20.28 -5.72 -14.54
N LEU A 8 -20.06 -6.68 -15.41
CA LEU A 8 -18.70 -7.08 -15.85
C LEU A 8 -18.09 -6.12 -16.88
N LEU A 9 -18.92 -5.47 -17.68
CA LEU A 9 -18.45 -4.53 -18.72
C LEU A 9 -18.02 -3.18 -18.13
N GLN A 10 -18.66 -2.74 -17.05
CA GLN A 10 -18.30 -1.46 -16.41
C GLN A 10 -17.05 -1.53 -15.54
N THR A 11 -16.66 -2.72 -15.04
CA THR A 11 -15.38 -2.93 -14.37
C THR A 11 -14.19 -2.83 -15.32
N ARG A 12 -14.41 -3.11 -16.63
CA ARG A 12 -13.38 -2.98 -17.65
C ARG A 12 -12.92 -1.52 -17.86
N ALA A 13 -13.81 -0.55 -17.77
CA ALA A 13 -13.48 0.86 -17.94
C ALA A 13 -12.49 1.43 -16.91
N GLN A 14 -12.39 0.83 -15.69
CA GLN A 14 -11.39 1.23 -14.68
C GLN A 14 -9.95 0.86 -15.07
N TYR A 15 -9.78 -0.04 -16.05
CA TYR A 15 -8.51 -0.67 -16.40
C TYR A 15 -8.08 -0.45 -17.83
N LEU A 16 -8.96 0.14 -18.67
CA LEU A 16 -8.76 0.20 -20.14
C LEU A 16 -7.88 1.35 -20.64
N ASP A 17 -7.25 2.14 -19.74
CA ASP A 17 -6.23 3.07 -20.19
C ASP A 17 -4.84 2.43 -20.13
N ARG A 18 -4.58 1.59 -21.09
CA ARG A 18 -3.34 1.09 -21.71
C ARG A 18 -3.13 -0.41 -21.68
N PRO A 19 -2.74 -0.95 -22.85
CA PRO A 19 -2.47 -2.35 -23.02
C PRO A 19 -1.05 -2.74 -22.59
N ARG A 20 -0.92 -4.00 -22.22
CA ARG A 20 0.30 -4.82 -22.25
C ARG A 20 1.29 -4.68 -21.12
N CYS A 21 1.24 -5.70 -20.30
CA CYS A 21 2.28 -6.14 -19.36
C CYS A 21 3.62 -6.51 -20.03
N CYS A 22 3.88 -6.16 -21.29
CA CYS A 22 5.08 -6.58 -22.02
C CYS A 22 5.54 -5.52 -23.01
N GLN A 23 6.09 -4.39 -22.52
CA GLN A 23 7.12 -3.63 -23.27
C GLN A 23 7.85 -2.67 -22.33
N PRO A 24 9.08 -2.98 -21.95
CA PRO A 24 9.96 -2.02 -21.31
C PRO A 24 11.22 -1.81 -22.14
N GLN A 25 11.86 -0.74 -22.03
CA GLN A 25 13.30 -0.44 -22.00
C GLN A 25 13.69 0.89 -22.64
N MET A 26 13.13 1.36 -23.76
CA MET A 26 13.56 2.65 -24.33
C MET A 26 12.99 3.88 -23.63
N ARG A 27 11.79 3.80 -23.02
CA ARG A 27 11.22 4.92 -22.25
C ARG A 27 11.97 5.23 -20.94
N LYS A 28 12.62 4.23 -20.34
CA LYS A 28 13.30 4.39 -19.04
C LYS A 28 14.49 5.37 -19.09
N LEU A 29 15.22 5.42 -20.19
CA LEU A 29 16.39 6.30 -20.35
C LEU A 29 15.97 7.77 -20.53
N VAL A 30 14.93 8.02 -21.31
CA VAL A 30 14.41 9.37 -21.55
C VAL A 30 13.72 9.93 -20.30
N ASP A 31 12.95 9.11 -19.58
CA ASP A 31 12.29 9.53 -18.33
C ASP A 31 13.30 9.77 -17.20
N ALA A 32 14.39 9.01 -17.14
CA ALA A 32 15.47 9.21 -16.17
C ALA A 32 16.28 10.49 -16.47
N TRP A 33 16.46 10.82 -17.75
CA TRP A 33 17.18 12.04 -18.15
C TRP A 33 16.34 13.29 -17.93
N LEU A 34 15.05 13.23 -18.29
CA LEU A 34 14.08 14.31 -18.05
C LEU A 34 13.86 14.58 -16.55
N SER A 35 13.82 13.55 -15.72
CA SER A 35 13.67 13.75 -14.27
C SER A 35 14.93 14.32 -13.62
N ARG A 36 16.14 14.02 -14.15
CA ARG A 36 17.38 14.67 -13.73
C ARG A 36 17.43 16.14 -14.16
N ALA A 37 17.07 16.44 -15.40
CA ALA A 37 17.04 17.81 -15.91
C ALA A 37 16.00 18.69 -15.17
N GLN A 38 14.83 18.13 -14.83
CA GLN A 38 13.82 18.82 -14.03
C GLN A 38 14.26 19.05 -12.59
N GLY A 39 15.04 18.15 -11.98
CA GLY A 39 15.58 18.30 -10.64
C GLY A 39 16.62 19.43 -10.50
N VAL A 40 17.31 19.79 -11.60
CA VAL A 40 18.27 20.92 -11.64
C VAL A 40 17.53 22.27 -11.71
N LEU A 41 16.33 22.31 -12.28
CA LEU A 41 15.54 23.54 -12.47
C LEU A 41 14.53 23.79 -11.34
N TRP A 42 14.19 22.78 -10.54
CA TRP A 42 13.17 22.89 -9.47
C TRP A 42 13.63 22.13 -8.23
N GLU A 43 14.00 22.88 -7.21
CA GLU A 43 14.29 22.30 -5.90
C GLU A 43 13.08 21.55 -5.32
N PRO A 44 13.25 20.27 -4.90
CA PRO A 44 12.15 19.53 -4.28
C PRO A 44 11.72 20.22 -2.98
N ARG A 45 10.41 20.35 -2.76
CA ARG A 45 9.82 20.90 -1.54
C ARG A 45 9.22 19.79 -0.69
N CYS A 46 9.49 19.84 0.61
CA CYS A 46 8.93 18.86 1.55
C CYS A 46 7.40 18.98 1.61
N ALA A 47 6.71 17.89 1.29
CA ALA A 47 5.25 17.84 1.26
C ALA A 47 4.58 17.97 2.66
N LEU A 48 5.37 17.87 3.74
CA LEU A 48 4.90 18.00 5.12
C LEU A 48 5.15 19.38 5.70
N CYS A 49 6.39 19.89 5.63
CA CYS A 49 6.75 21.15 6.28
C CYS A 49 7.00 22.31 5.30
N GLY A 50 6.99 22.06 3.98
CA GLY A 50 7.26 23.10 2.97
C GLY A 50 8.74 23.47 2.80
N GLY A 51 9.64 23.01 3.66
CA GLY A 51 11.08 23.22 3.56
C GLY A 51 11.71 22.51 2.35
N LEU A 52 13.05 22.55 2.24
CA LEU A 52 13.75 21.84 1.18
C LEU A 52 13.60 20.33 1.32
N GLY A 53 13.27 19.65 0.22
CA GLY A 53 13.26 18.20 0.12
C GLY A 53 14.68 17.63 -0.07
N GLN A 54 14.78 16.40 -0.53
CA GLN A 54 16.06 15.74 -0.81
C GLN A 54 16.30 15.67 -2.31
N PHE A 55 17.43 16.23 -2.75
CA PHE A 55 17.88 16.16 -4.14
C PHE A 55 18.06 14.69 -4.59
N PRO A 56 17.79 14.33 -5.86
CA PRO A 56 17.31 15.21 -6.93
C PRO A 56 15.77 15.34 -7.01
N SER A 57 14.97 14.51 -6.34
CA SER A 57 13.52 14.49 -6.59
C SER A 57 12.70 13.81 -5.49
N PHE A 58 13.12 13.93 -4.23
CA PHE A 58 12.38 13.36 -3.12
C PHE A 58 11.76 14.46 -2.25
N ASP A 59 10.43 14.55 -2.31
CA ASP A 59 9.63 15.63 -1.72
C ASP A 59 9.39 15.44 -0.20
N LEU A 60 10.42 15.00 0.53
CA LEU A 60 10.49 15.01 2.01
C LEU A 60 11.89 15.42 2.47
N CYS A 61 11.97 16.28 3.48
CA CYS A 61 13.22 16.59 4.15
C CYS A 61 13.64 15.47 5.12
N PRO A 62 14.94 15.38 5.52
CA PRO A 62 15.40 14.36 6.45
C PRO A 62 14.67 14.37 7.80
N GLY A 63 14.35 15.54 8.36
CA GLY A 63 13.59 15.66 9.59
C GLY A 63 12.20 15.03 9.49
N CYS A 64 11.42 15.38 8.46
CA CYS A 64 10.10 14.80 8.27
C CYS A 64 10.13 13.30 7.95
N VAL A 65 11.20 12.78 7.34
CA VAL A 65 11.42 11.33 7.20
C VAL A 65 11.68 10.69 8.56
N GLY A 66 12.47 11.35 9.44
CA GLY A 66 12.75 10.90 10.80
C GLY A 66 11.50 10.82 11.66
N ASP A 67 10.53 11.74 11.46
CA ASP A 67 9.26 11.78 12.19
C ASP A 67 8.27 10.66 11.81
N LEU A 68 8.53 9.93 10.71
CA LEU A 68 7.67 8.83 10.29
C LEU A 68 7.80 7.65 11.25
N ARG A 69 6.69 7.25 11.87
CA ARG A 69 6.67 6.12 12.80
C ARG A 69 6.86 4.80 12.06
N ARG A 70 8.03 4.18 12.24
CA ARG A 70 8.37 2.89 11.65
C ARG A 70 7.65 1.74 12.35
N ASN A 71 7.30 0.71 11.59
CA ASN A 71 6.72 -0.53 12.09
C ASN A 71 7.80 -1.60 12.26
N SER A 72 8.81 -1.29 13.07
CA SER A 72 10.04 -2.12 13.19
C SER A 72 9.81 -3.43 13.94
N PHE A 73 8.85 -3.48 14.87
CA PHE A 73 8.52 -4.68 15.62
C PHE A 73 7.10 -5.15 15.28
N ALA A 74 6.99 -6.06 14.33
CA ALA A 74 5.73 -6.44 13.74
C ALA A 74 5.63 -7.95 13.47
N CYS A 75 4.39 -8.44 13.42
CA CYS A 75 4.08 -9.79 13.02
C CYS A 75 4.56 -10.07 11.59
N VAL A 76 5.43 -11.07 11.40
CA VAL A 76 5.97 -11.43 10.07
C VAL A 76 4.90 -11.82 9.06
N SER A 77 3.74 -12.31 9.52
CA SER A 77 2.66 -12.71 8.62
C SER A 77 1.78 -11.55 8.19
N CYS A 78 1.35 -10.65 9.10
CA CYS A 78 0.34 -9.64 8.80
C CYS A 78 0.76 -8.20 9.10
N ALA A 79 2.02 -7.99 9.48
CA ALA A 79 2.60 -6.70 9.84
C ALA A 79 1.86 -5.98 11.00
N GLU A 80 1.06 -6.69 11.82
CA GLU A 80 0.48 -6.13 13.04
C GLU A 80 1.60 -5.73 14.00
N PRO A 81 1.63 -4.49 14.52
CA PRO A 81 2.58 -4.09 15.55
C PRO A 81 2.46 -5.02 16.75
N LEU A 82 3.59 -5.42 17.33
CA LEU A 82 3.64 -6.26 18.51
C LEU A 82 4.04 -5.41 19.72
N SER A 83 3.41 -5.65 20.89
CA SER A 83 3.76 -5.00 22.15
C SER A 83 4.80 -5.82 22.90
N GLY A 84 5.78 -5.14 23.53
CA GLY A 84 6.63 -5.73 24.55
C GLY A 84 7.83 -6.50 24.00
N GLY A 85 8.76 -5.82 23.39
CA GLY A 85 10.07 -6.39 23.12
C GLY A 85 11.08 -5.31 22.79
N VAL A 86 12.17 -5.26 23.49
CA VAL A 86 13.44 -4.80 22.93
C VAL A 86 13.64 -5.66 21.69
N ALA A 87 13.87 -5.07 20.54
CA ALA A 87 14.14 -5.78 19.31
C ALA A 87 15.40 -6.65 19.52
N ASP A 88 15.20 -7.87 19.99
CA ASP A 88 16.25 -8.86 19.98
C ASP A 88 16.46 -9.24 18.52
N ALA A 89 17.59 -8.85 17.97
CA ALA A 89 17.94 -9.01 16.55
C ALA A 89 17.87 -10.50 16.10
N ALA A 90 17.83 -11.44 17.04
CA ALA A 90 17.72 -12.88 16.79
C ALA A 90 16.29 -13.36 16.47
N ASN A 91 15.23 -12.56 16.65
CA ASN A 91 13.84 -13.05 16.66
C ASN A 91 12.90 -12.39 15.64
N HIS A 92 13.39 -12.15 14.42
CA HIS A 92 12.60 -11.55 13.31
C HIS A 92 11.41 -12.41 12.79
N ARG A 93 10.98 -13.46 13.52
CA ARG A 93 9.94 -14.41 13.07
C ARG A 93 8.70 -14.47 13.95
N LEU A 94 8.45 -13.44 14.77
CA LEU A 94 7.30 -13.43 15.68
C LEU A 94 5.99 -13.30 14.92
N ARG A 95 4.99 -14.07 15.34
CA ARG A 95 3.60 -13.96 14.84
C ARG A 95 2.67 -13.48 15.94
N CYS A 96 1.75 -12.62 15.59
CA CYS A 96 0.70 -12.19 16.53
C CYS A 96 -0.25 -13.35 16.86
N GLY A 97 -0.88 -13.29 18.03
CA GLY A 97 -1.80 -14.33 18.49
C GLY A 97 -2.94 -14.65 17.51
N LEU A 98 -3.35 -13.67 16.69
CA LEU A 98 -4.34 -13.93 15.67
C LEU A 98 -3.80 -14.77 14.51
N CYS A 99 -2.59 -14.50 14.01
CA CYS A 99 -1.98 -15.26 12.94
C CYS A 99 -1.57 -16.67 13.39
N LEU A 100 -1.28 -16.87 14.67
CA LEU A 100 -1.08 -18.20 15.25
C LEU A 100 -2.38 -19.03 15.21
N ARG A 101 -3.51 -18.42 15.61
CA ARG A 101 -4.81 -19.12 15.63
C ARG A 101 -5.46 -19.24 14.25
N ARG A 102 -5.26 -18.24 13.39
CA ARG A 102 -5.88 -18.17 12.05
C ARG A 102 -4.90 -17.54 11.07
N PRO A 103 -4.01 -18.31 10.46
CA PRO A 103 -3.07 -17.82 9.48
C PRO A 103 -3.77 -17.11 8.32
N PRO A 104 -3.21 -16.00 7.80
CA PRO A 104 -3.72 -15.36 6.58
C PRO A 104 -3.53 -16.27 5.36
N ARG A 105 -4.20 -15.95 4.26
CA ARG A 105 -4.06 -16.64 2.97
C ARG A 105 -2.88 -16.15 2.13
N PHE A 106 -2.27 -15.05 2.51
CA PHE A 106 -0.99 -14.57 1.97
C PHE A 106 0.17 -15.01 2.86
N ASP A 107 1.36 -15.04 2.31
CA ASP A 107 2.52 -15.62 2.98
C ASP A 107 3.18 -14.62 3.95
N LEU A 108 3.26 -13.33 3.55
CA LEU A 108 3.73 -12.25 4.42
C LEU A 108 3.15 -10.88 4.02
N ALA A 109 3.20 -9.93 4.94
CA ALA A 109 2.88 -8.53 4.68
C ALA A 109 4.07 -7.63 4.99
N ARG A 110 4.34 -6.66 4.11
CA ARG A 110 5.32 -5.59 4.30
C ARG A 110 4.58 -4.27 4.49
N CYS A 111 4.67 -3.73 5.69
CA CYS A 111 4.12 -2.43 6.07
C CYS A 111 5.20 -1.71 6.88
N PRO A 112 6.07 -0.95 6.23
CA PRO A 112 7.24 -0.36 6.90
C PRO A 112 6.87 0.71 7.94
N PHE A 113 5.66 1.28 7.85
CA PHE A 113 5.22 2.34 8.75
C PHE A 113 3.93 2.02 9.48
N LEU A 114 3.70 2.73 10.59
CA LEU A 114 2.41 2.81 11.25
C LEU A 114 1.53 3.86 10.57
N TYR A 115 0.21 3.62 10.53
CA TYR A 115 -0.76 4.60 10.04
C TYR A 115 -1.03 5.63 11.13
N ASP A 116 -0.12 6.59 11.23
CA ASP A 116 -0.13 7.63 12.23
C ASP A 116 0.42 8.94 11.64
N TYR A 117 0.29 10.07 12.36
CA TYR A 117 0.89 11.33 11.95
C TYR A 117 2.43 11.21 11.91
N PRO A 118 3.10 11.80 10.90
CA PRO A 118 2.56 12.61 9.79
C PRO A 118 2.23 11.83 8.51
N LEU A 119 2.46 10.52 8.46
CA LEU A 119 2.24 9.71 7.25
C LEU A 119 0.75 9.66 6.86
N ASP A 120 -0.15 9.64 7.82
CA ASP A 120 -1.59 9.64 7.59
C ASP A 120 -2.04 10.87 6.79
N HIS A 121 -1.40 12.04 6.99
CA HIS A 121 -1.65 13.27 6.22
C HIS A 121 -1.36 13.07 4.73
N LEU A 122 -0.22 12.46 4.38
CA LEU A 122 0.14 12.17 2.98
C LEU A 122 -0.83 11.17 2.34
N ILE A 123 -1.19 10.11 3.08
CA ILE A 123 -2.13 9.09 2.61
C ILE A 123 -3.55 9.67 2.45
N ARG A 124 -3.99 10.55 3.35
CA ARG A 124 -5.28 11.27 3.21
C ARG A 124 -5.27 12.22 2.02
N GLY A 125 -4.17 12.93 1.79
CA GLY A 125 -3.98 13.77 0.60
C GLY A 125 -4.17 12.97 -0.69
N LEU A 126 -3.58 11.78 -0.77
CA LEU A 126 -3.79 10.85 -1.87
C LEU A 126 -5.23 10.33 -1.94
N LYS A 127 -5.90 10.05 -0.81
CA LYS A 127 -7.25 9.47 -0.80
C LYS A 127 -8.39 10.45 -1.10
N TYR A 128 -8.27 11.68 -0.64
CA TYR A 128 -9.41 12.61 -0.54
C TYR A 128 -9.19 13.98 -1.17
N GLN A 129 -7.96 14.37 -1.45
CA GLN A 129 -7.62 15.71 -1.96
C GLN A 129 -7.11 15.70 -3.40
N GLY A 130 -7.15 14.56 -4.09
CA GLY A 130 -6.69 14.45 -5.47
C GLY A 130 -5.17 14.67 -5.66
N ARG A 131 -4.37 14.66 -4.58
CA ARG A 131 -2.93 14.90 -4.64
C ARG A 131 -2.20 13.64 -5.13
N THR A 132 -2.30 13.38 -6.43
CA THR A 132 -1.65 12.22 -7.06
C THR A 132 -0.12 12.27 -6.96
N SER A 133 0.49 13.47 -6.79
CA SER A 133 1.92 13.63 -6.51
C SER A 133 2.36 12.85 -5.25
N HIS A 134 1.47 12.74 -4.23
CA HIS A 134 1.75 11.92 -3.05
C HIS A 134 1.94 10.43 -3.39
N SER A 135 1.36 9.92 -4.49
CA SER A 135 1.61 8.52 -4.88
C SER A 135 3.05 8.27 -5.30
N ARG A 136 3.67 9.25 -5.98
CA ARG A 136 5.10 9.20 -6.33
C ARG A 136 5.95 9.19 -5.07
N LEU A 137 5.72 10.15 -4.19
CA LEU A 137 6.45 10.28 -2.94
C LEU A 137 6.33 9.02 -2.06
N LEU A 138 5.09 8.53 -1.84
CA LEU A 138 4.83 7.32 -1.06
C LEU A 138 5.46 6.08 -1.71
N GLY A 139 5.43 5.96 -3.04
CA GLY A 139 6.07 4.86 -3.75
C GLY A 139 7.59 4.88 -3.63
N GLN A 140 8.23 6.05 -3.75
CA GLN A 140 9.66 6.21 -3.53
C GLN A 140 10.05 5.85 -2.09
N LEU A 141 9.28 6.35 -1.11
CA LEU A 141 9.49 6.05 0.31
C LEU A 141 9.38 4.55 0.57
N PHE A 142 8.32 3.91 0.09
CA PHE A 142 8.12 2.48 0.26
C PHE A 142 9.23 1.66 -0.42
N ALA A 143 9.60 2.01 -1.64
CA ALA A 143 10.67 1.31 -2.37
C ALA A 143 12.02 1.37 -1.64
N ARG A 144 12.36 2.52 -1.03
CA ARG A 144 13.56 2.67 -0.20
C ARG A 144 13.56 1.69 0.97
N GLU A 145 12.43 1.55 1.65
CA GLU A 145 12.30 0.70 2.85
C GLU A 145 12.35 -0.80 2.54
N ILE A 146 11.88 -1.23 1.36
CA ILE A 146 11.76 -2.66 1.07
C ILE A 146 12.80 -3.21 0.11
N ARG A 147 13.56 -2.37 -0.59
CA ARG A 147 14.48 -2.78 -1.67
C ARG A 147 15.42 -3.90 -1.25
N GLU A 148 16.08 -3.77 -0.11
CA GLU A 148 17.00 -4.78 0.40
C GLU A 148 16.29 -6.09 0.76
N HIS A 149 15.08 -5.99 1.31
CA HIS A 149 14.29 -7.14 1.74
C HIS A 149 13.75 -8.00 0.60
N ILE A 150 13.70 -7.47 -0.61
CA ILE A 150 13.21 -8.18 -1.80
C ILE A 150 14.30 -8.53 -2.79
N ALA A 151 15.55 -8.08 -2.56
CA ALA A 151 16.65 -8.21 -3.52
C ALA A 151 16.92 -9.65 -3.96
N SER A 152 16.82 -10.62 -3.03
CA SER A 152 17.07 -12.04 -3.31
C SER A 152 15.90 -12.75 -4.00
N ALA A 153 14.65 -12.28 -3.81
CA ALA A 153 13.47 -12.92 -4.35
C ALA A 153 12.33 -11.90 -4.55
N PRO A 154 12.44 -11.01 -5.55
CA PRO A 154 11.39 -10.05 -5.84
C PRO A 154 10.13 -10.74 -6.37
N PRO A 155 8.92 -10.20 -6.10
CA PRO A 155 7.73 -10.68 -6.77
C PRO A 155 7.81 -10.39 -8.27
N GLN A 156 7.18 -11.25 -9.07
CA GLN A 156 7.16 -11.13 -10.52
C GLN A 156 6.15 -10.08 -11.02
N LEU A 157 5.10 -9.83 -10.23
CA LEU A 157 4.03 -8.89 -10.57
C LEU A 157 3.54 -8.15 -9.32
N LEU A 158 3.10 -6.89 -9.53
CA LEU A 158 2.33 -6.10 -8.58
C LEU A 158 0.84 -6.15 -8.99
N ILE A 159 -0.03 -6.50 -8.04
CA ILE A 159 -1.48 -6.56 -8.25
C ILE A 159 -2.14 -5.57 -7.30
N PRO A 160 -2.64 -4.42 -7.78
CA PRO A 160 -3.24 -3.42 -6.92
C PRO A 160 -4.62 -3.86 -6.43
N VAL A 161 -4.99 -3.49 -5.20
CA VAL A 161 -6.33 -3.74 -4.68
C VAL A 161 -7.36 -2.98 -5.50
N PRO A 162 -8.37 -3.67 -6.10
CA PRO A 162 -9.41 -3.00 -6.86
C PRO A 162 -10.30 -2.16 -5.96
N LEU A 163 -10.54 -0.91 -6.35
CA LEU A 163 -11.42 -0.01 -5.64
C LEU A 163 -12.89 -0.35 -5.92
N ALA A 164 -13.76 -0.18 -4.93
CA ALA A 164 -15.20 -0.30 -5.11
C ALA A 164 -15.70 0.76 -6.11
N GLN A 165 -16.65 0.41 -7.01
CA GLN A 165 -17.14 1.27 -8.08
C GLN A 165 -17.62 2.63 -7.58
N ARG A 166 -18.37 2.66 -6.48
CA ARG A 166 -18.85 3.91 -5.86
C ARG A 166 -17.70 4.82 -5.42
N ARG A 167 -16.62 4.24 -4.89
CA ARG A 167 -15.43 5.01 -4.48
C ARG A 167 -14.66 5.52 -5.68
N PHE A 168 -14.54 4.72 -6.74
CA PHE A 168 -13.89 5.13 -7.98
C PHE A 168 -14.62 6.32 -8.61
N ARG A 169 -15.96 6.26 -8.71
CA ARG A 169 -16.76 7.39 -9.21
C ARG A 169 -16.58 8.68 -8.40
N ARG A 170 -16.41 8.56 -7.07
CA ARG A 170 -16.20 9.71 -6.18
C ARG A 170 -14.79 10.29 -6.27
N ARG A 171 -13.77 9.43 -6.46
CA ARG A 171 -12.35 9.83 -6.43
C ARG A 171 -11.75 10.10 -7.80
N GLY A 172 -12.29 9.50 -8.84
CA GLY A 172 -11.77 9.55 -10.21
C GLY A 172 -10.58 8.61 -10.49
N TYR A 173 -9.97 8.03 -9.46
CA TYR A 173 -8.80 7.15 -9.58
C TYR A 173 -8.75 6.10 -8.45
N ASN A 174 -7.89 5.09 -8.64
CA ASN A 174 -7.58 4.06 -7.64
C ASN A 174 -6.19 4.32 -7.04
N GLN A 175 -6.13 4.66 -5.75
CA GLN A 175 -4.89 4.97 -5.04
C GLN A 175 -3.88 3.80 -5.04
N ALA A 176 -4.35 2.56 -4.99
CA ALA A 176 -3.48 1.39 -5.05
C ALA A 176 -2.83 1.22 -6.43
N ILE A 177 -3.52 1.63 -7.52
CA ILE A 177 -2.96 1.68 -8.87
C ILE A 177 -1.90 2.80 -8.95
N GLU A 178 -2.19 4.00 -8.45
CA GLU A 178 -1.23 5.10 -8.49
C GLU A 178 0.03 4.79 -7.68
N LEU A 179 -0.12 4.21 -6.49
CA LEU A 179 1.01 3.71 -5.70
C LEU A 179 1.77 2.61 -6.46
N GLY A 180 1.06 1.65 -7.04
CA GLY A 180 1.63 0.56 -7.83
C GLY A 180 2.43 1.05 -9.04
N ARG A 181 1.96 2.09 -9.76
CA ARG A 181 2.69 2.74 -10.86
C ARG A 181 4.01 3.37 -10.39
N SER A 182 4.00 3.94 -9.19
CA SER A 182 5.23 4.46 -8.61
C SER A 182 6.21 3.34 -8.26
N LEU A 183 5.72 2.26 -7.63
CA LEU A 183 6.52 1.08 -7.29
C LEU A 183 7.08 0.37 -8.53
N GLU A 184 6.29 0.26 -9.61
CA GLU A 184 6.75 -0.30 -10.89
C GLU A 184 7.96 0.48 -11.44
N ARG A 185 7.93 1.82 -11.36
CA ARG A 185 9.06 2.65 -11.79
C ARG A 185 10.29 2.49 -10.90
N GLU A 186 10.09 2.47 -9.59
CA GLU A 186 11.17 2.41 -8.60
C GLU A 186 11.83 1.03 -8.50
N LEU A 187 11.06 -0.05 -8.65
CA LEU A 187 11.50 -1.42 -8.42
C LEU A 187 11.62 -2.25 -9.70
N ALA A 188 11.15 -1.73 -10.84
CA ALA A 188 11.09 -2.43 -12.12
C ALA A 188 10.27 -3.74 -12.10
N ILE A 189 9.26 -3.82 -11.22
CA ILE A 189 8.34 -4.95 -11.13
C ILE A 189 7.04 -4.55 -11.82
N PRO A 190 6.55 -5.31 -12.83
CA PRO A 190 5.39 -4.95 -13.62
C PRO A 190 4.11 -4.84 -12.81
N LEU A 191 3.32 -3.77 -13.05
CA LEU A 191 2.00 -3.58 -12.44
C LEU A 191 0.91 -4.17 -13.33
N CYS A 192 0.07 -5.05 -12.77
CA CYS A 192 -1.01 -5.74 -13.47
C CYS A 192 -2.37 -5.50 -12.79
N PRO A 193 -3.07 -4.41 -13.11
CA PRO A 193 -4.36 -4.07 -12.51
C PRO A 193 -5.54 -4.90 -13.02
N ASP A 194 -5.38 -5.62 -14.13
CA ASP A 194 -6.39 -6.40 -14.84
C ASP A 194 -6.47 -7.89 -14.43
N VAL A 195 -5.79 -8.27 -13.35
CA VAL A 195 -5.77 -9.66 -12.82
C VAL A 195 -7.02 -9.98 -12.02
N ILE A 196 -7.43 -9.07 -11.16
CA ILE A 196 -8.58 -9.24 -10.26
C ILE A 196 -9.51 -8.03 -10.36
N ALA A 197 -10.82 -8.29 -10.40
CA ALA A 197 -11.85 -7.26 -10.26
C ALA A 197 -12.59 -7.37 -8.94
N ARG A 198 -13.11 -6.24 -8.48
CA ARG A 198 -14.08 -6.19 -7.39
C ARG A 198 -15.48 -6.23 -7.98
N THR A 199 -16.19 -7.32 -7.74
CA THR A 199 -17.51 -7.59 -8.32
C THR A 199 -18.67 -7.07 -7.50
N ARG A 200 -18.43 -6.71 -6.21
CA ARG A 200 -19.47 -6.26 -5.31
C ARG A 200 -19.04 -5.01 -4.56
N ASP A 201 -19.89 -3.98 -4.57
CA ASP A 201 -19.74 -2.82 -3.72
C ASP A 201 -20.06 -3.20 -2.26
N THR A 202 -19.06 -3.11 -1.42
CA THR A 202 -19.22 -3.31 0.01
C THR A 202 -19.31 -1.94 0.69
N LYS A 203 -20.35 -1.76 1.52
CA LYS A 203 -20.55 -0.50 2.26
C LYS A 203 -19.35 -0.20 3.14
N GLU A 204 -18.88 1.05 3.07
CA GLU A 204 -17.95 1.58 4.05
C GLU A 204 -18.70 1.77 5.35
N GLN A 205 -18.36 0.99 6.35
CA GLN A 205 -18.84 1.21 7.70
C GLN A 205 -17.61 1.51 8.55
N ALA A 206 -17.30 2.80 8.66
CA ALA A 206 -16.39 3.29 9.68
C ALA A 206 -16.97 2.82 11.04
N GLY A 207 -16.17 2.12 11.85
CA GLY A 207 -16.62 1.61 13.15
C GLY A 207 -17.08 0.16 13.23
N LEU A 208 -17.25 -0.57 12.10
CA LEU A 208 -17.62 -1.99 12.17
C LEU A 208 -16.56 -2.87 12.84
N ALA A 209 -17.04 -3.75 13.72
CA ALA A 209 -16.24 -4.83 14.27
C ALA A 209 -15.59 -5.68 13.15
N ARG A 210 -14.39 -6.21 13.44
CA ARG A 210 -13.58 -7.02 12.51
C ARG A 210 -14.36 -8.16 11.83
N ALA A 211 -15.23 -8.85 12.57
CA ALA A 211 -16.06 -9.95 12.06
C ALA A 211 -17.04 -9.47 10.97
N ALA A 212 -17.66 -8.29 11.15
CA ALA A 212 -18.55 -7.70 10.18
C ALA A 212 -17.82 -7.28 8.89
N ARG A 213 -16.59 -6.72 9.01
CA ARG A 213 -15.75 -6.39 7.84
C ARG A 213 -15.37 -7.65 7.06
N ARG A 214 -15.07 -8.77 7.73
CA ARG A 214 -14.76 -10.05 7.06
C ARG A 214 -15.96 -10.59 6.30
N ARG A 215 -17.18 -10.58 6.89
CA ARG A 215 -18.41 -11.02 6.20
C ARG A 215 -18.73 -10.14 4.99
N ASN A 216 -18.53 -8.84 5.13
CA ASN A 216 -18.83 -7.88 4.08
C ASN A 216 -17.94 -8.05 2.84
N ILE A 217 -16.65 -8.42 3.01
CA ILE A 217 -15.69 -8.56 1.90
C ILE A 217 -15.67 -9.97 1.28
N LYS A 218 -16.29 -10.97 1.90
CA LYS A 218 -16.33 -12.35 1.40
C LYS A 218 -16.95 -12.39 0.00
N ASN A 219 -16.28 -13.07 -0.95
CA ASN A 219 -16.67 -13.19 -2.36
C ASN A 219 -16.85 -11.83 -3.09
N ALA A 220 -16.14 -10.79 -2.66
CA ALA A 220 -16.20 -9.49 -3.32
C ALA A 220 -15.23 -9.36 -4.50
N PHE A 221 -14.41 -10.37 -4.76
CA PHE A 221 -13.39 -10.35 -5.83
C PHE A 221 -13.53 -11.57 -6.73
N ALA A 222 -13.32 -11.34 -8.02
CA ALA A 222 -13.23 -12.38 -9.04
C ALA A 222 -11.95 -12.24 -9.84
N MET A 223 -11.40 -13.37 -10.26
CA MET A 223 -10.29 -13.43 -11.21
C MET A 223 -10.79 -13.00 -12.59
N LEU A 224 -10.08 -12.07 -13.24
CA LEU A 224 -10.32 -11.69 -14.63
C LEU A 224 -9.44 -12.49 -15.59
N ARG A 225 -8.20 -12.72 -15.20
CA ARG A 225 -7.25 -13.57 -15.93
C ARG A 225 -6.23 -14.18 -14.98
N ILE A 226 -5.72 -15.36 -15.29
CA ILE A 226 -4.64 -16.00 -14.53
C ILE A 226 -3.31 -15.39 -15.02
N PRO A 227 -2.51 -14.76 -14.15
CA PRO A 227 -1.23 -14.24 -14.55
C PRO A 227 -0.20 -15.36 -14.70
N ALA A 228 0.73 -15.21 -15.64
CA ALA A 228 1.89 -16.11 -15.78
C ALA A 228 2.95 -15.76 -14.73
N ALA A 229 2.63 -15.99 -13.45
CA ALA A 229 3.50 -15.70 -12.32
C ALA A 229 3.17 -16.64 -11.17
N THR A 230 4.19 -17.05 -10.44
CA THR A 230 4.07 -17.90 -9.24
C THR A 230 4.26 -17.11 -7.94
N HIS A 231 4.90 -15.94 -8.02
CA HIS A 231 5.15 -15.04 -6.91
C HIS A 231 4.65 -13.63 -7.22
N VAL A 232 3.69 -13.11 -6.46
CA VAL A 232 3.07 -11.81 -6.68
C VAL A 232 3.00 -10.99 -5.40
N ALA A 233 2.93 -9.65 -5.53
CA ALA A 233 2.64 -8.76 -4.41
C ALA A 233 1.30 -8.03 -4.65
N ILE A 234 0.40 -8.14 -3.68
CA ILE A 234 -0.83 -7.32 -3.61
C ILE A 234 -0.46 -5.95 -3.05
N VAL A 235 -0.78 -4.87 -3.77
CA VAL A 235 -0.49 -3.50 -3.37
C VAL A 235 -1.73 -2.81 -2.83
N ASP A 236 -1.62 -2.22 -1.63
CA ASP A 236 -2.65 -1.36 -1.00
C ASP A 236 -1.99 -0.15 -0.35
N ASP A 237 -2.75 0.86 0.06
CA ASP A 237 -2.23 2.01 0.78
C ASP A 237 -2.12 1.75 2.29
N VAL A 238 -3.15 1.18 2.92
CA VAL A 238 -3.19 0.92 4.38
C VAL A 238 -3.86 -0.41 4.67
N ILE A 239 -3.18 -1.25 5.42
CA ILE A 239 -3.80 -2.45 6.00
C ILE A 239 -4.40 -2.10 7.37
N THR A 240 -5.71 -2.29 7.50
CA THR A 240 -6.44 -2.19 8.77
C THR A 240 -6.65 -3.59 9.39
N THR A 241 -7.72 -4.27 9.03
CA THR A 241 -7.98 -5.65 9.47
C THR A 241 -7.32 -6.72 8.60
N GLY A 242 -6.80 -6.36 7.44
CA GLY A 242 -6.27 -7.26 6.43
C GLY A 242 -7.32 -8.08 5.69
N SER A 243 -8.63 -7.86 5.94
CA SER A 243 -9.70 -8.67 5.36
C SER A 243 -9.74 -8.59 3.83
N THR A 244 -9.50 -7.40 3.24
CA THR A 244 -9.50 -7.18 1.79
C THR A 244 -8.39 -7.96 1.12
N VAL A 245 -7.15 -7.78 1.57
CA VAL A 245 -5.98 -8.45 1.00
C VAL A 245 -6.01 -9.96 1.23
N ASN A 246 -6.57 -10.40 2.36
CA ASN A 246 -6.75 -11.82 2.64
C ASN A 246 -7.78 -12.48 1.71
N GLU A 247 -8.86 -11.78 1.34
CA GLU A 247 -9.84 -12.29 0.38
C GLU A 247 -9.27 -12.31 -1.04
N MET A 248 -8.49 -11.30 -1.45
CA MET A 248 -7.76 -11.33 -2.72
C MET A 248 -6.76 -12.48 -2.76
N ALA A 249 -5.99 -12.67 -1.68
CA ALA A 249 -5.04 -13.78 -1.60
C ALA A 249 -5.75 -15.14 -1.71
N ARG A 250 -6.96 -15.29 -1.14
CA ARG A 250 -7.77 -16.49 -1.32
C ARG A 250 -8.10 -16.76 -2.80
N VAL A 251 -8.44 -15.72 -3.55
CA VAL A 251 -8.75 -15.84 -4.99
C VAL A 251 -7.48 -16.22 -5.77
N LEU A 252 -6.35 -15.56 -5.50
CA LEU A 252 -5.06 -15.84 -6.14
C LEU A 252 -4.53 -17.25 -5.83
N LYS A 253 -4.60 -17.69 -4.57
CA LYS A 253 -4.20 -19.06 -4.18
C LYS A 253 -5.04 -20.12 -4.90
N ARG A 254 -6.35 -19.89 -5.07
CA ARG A 254 -7.21 -20.80 -5.86
C ARG A 254 -6.86 -20.86 -7.34
N ALA A 255 -6.27 -19.80 -7.87
CA ALA A 255 -5.77 -19.75 -9.24
C ALA A 255 -4.34 -20.31 -9.41
N GLY A 256 -3.75 -20.89 -8.34
CA GLY A 256 -2.46 -21.57 -8.38
C GLY A 256 -1.25 -20.68 -8.06
N ILE A 257 -1.43 -19.44 -7.59
CA ILE A 257 -0.30 -18.59 -7.21
C ILE A 257 0.37 -19.15 -5.94
N ALA A 258 1.63 -19.54 -6.06
CA ALA A 258 2.37 -20.23 -5.01
C ALA A 258 2.75 -19.27 -3.85
N ARG A 259 3.25 -18.08 -4.15
CA ARG A 259 3.67 -17.08 -3.15
C ARG A 259 2.97 -15.75 -3.33
N ILE A 260 2.39 -15.24 -2.26
CA ILE A 260 1.65 -13.96 -2.24
C ILE A 260 2.19 -13.10 -1.11
N GLU A 261 2.79 -11.98 -1.45
CA GLU A 261 3.12 -10.92 -0.51
C GLU A 261 2.02 -9.85 -0.51
N VAL A 262 1.89 -9.13 0.58
CA VAL A 262 1.04 -7.94 0.68
C VAL A 262 1.92 -6.74 1.00
N TRP A 263 1.87 -5.73 0.15
CA TRP A 263 2.64 -4.50 0.28
C TRP A 263 1.71 -3.33 0.54
N ALA A 264 1.85 -2.69 1.68
CA ALA A 264 1.10 -1.49 2.02
C ALA A 264 1.99 -0.45 2.68
N MET A 265 1.71 0.81 2.42
CA MET A 265 2.46 1.93 2.97
C MET A 265 2.48 1.89 4.49
N ALA A 266 1.30 1.61 5.09
CA ALA A 266 1.15 1.63 6.53
C ALA A 266 0.26 0.52 7.08
N ARG A 267 0.51 0.19 8.34
CA ARG A 267 -0.34 -0.67 9.17
C ARG A 267 -1.10 0.18 10.18
N ALA A 268 -2.42 0.15 10.14
CA ALA A 268 -3.22 0.73 11.21
C ALA A 268 -3.22 -0.22 12.42
N ALA A 269 -2.71 0.25 13.56
CA ALA A 269 -2.76 -0.50 14.81
C ALA A 269 -4.21 -0.80 15.20
N GLN A 270 -4.48 -1.98 15.74
CA GLN A 270 -5.80 -2.31 16.25
C GLN A 270 -5.99 -1.64 17.62
N ALA A 271 -7.15 -1.00 17.80
CA ALA A 271 -7.52 -0.45 19.10
C ALA A 271 -7.52 -1.58 20.16
N GLY A 272 -6.62 -1.50 21.12
CA GLY A 272 -6.39 -2.52 22.16
C GLY A 272 -4.95 -2.60 22.62
N LEU A 273 -4.00 -2.08 21.86
CA LEU A 273 -2.62 -1.87 22.30
C LEU A 273 -2.51 -0.38 22.68
N ASN A 274 -2.70 -0.07 23.96
CA ASN A 274 -2.40 1.26 24.52
C ASN A 274 -0.95 1.60 24.16
N THR A 275 -0.75 2.40 23.12
CA THR A 275 0.46 3.20 23.04
C THR A 275 0.30 4.27 24.09
N ASN A 276 0.97 4.11 25.22
CA ASN A 276 1.23 5.22 26.13
C ASN A 276 1.93 6.32 25.32
N SER A 277 1.13 7.22 24.78
CA SER A 277 1.58 8.53 24.35
C SER A 277 1.89 9.28 25.65
N SER A 278 3.14 9.24 26.09
CA SER A 278 3.68 10.21 27.01
C SER A 278 3.63 11.56 26.29
N ALA A 279 2.50 12.26 26.44
CA ALA A 279 2.39 13.67 26.17
C ALA A 279 3.42 14.38 27.06
N MET A 280 4.51 14.85 26.50
CA MET A 280 5.34 15.85 27.16
C MET A 280 4.47 17.09 27.40
N PRO A 281 4.40 17.59 28.62
CA PRO A 281 3.72 18.85 28.90
C PRO A 281 4.49 19.98 28.19
N MET A 282 3.77 20.73 27.34
CA MET A 282 4.27 22.02 26.84
C MET A 282 4.53 22.93 28.04
N ASN A 283 5.79 23.18 28.32
CA ASN A 283 6.20 24.17 29.29
C ASN A 283 6.09 25.57 28.67
N THR A 284 4.93 26.20 28.84
CA THR A 284 4.71 27.61 28.53
C THR A 284 5.32 28.43 29.66
N ALA A 285 6.55 28.88 29.51
CA ALA A 285 7.09 30.00 30.29
C ALA A 285 7.80 30.97 29.33
N MET A 286 7.10 32.03 28.94
CA MET A 286 7.75 33.25 28.47
C MET A 286 8.24 34.05 29.68
N PRO A 287 9.48 34.53 29.72
CA PRO A 287 9.89 35.59 30.62
C PRO A 287 9.51 36.96 30.04
N LYS A 288 9.16 37.86 30.97
CA LYS A 288 8.86 39.28 30.75
C LYS A 288 10.07 40.04 30.23
#